data_da07840626e0b07406f4490c71c39b05
#
_entry.id   da07840626e0b07406f4490c71c39b05
#
_cell.length_a   1.000
_cell.length_b   1.000
_cell.length_c   1.000
_cell.angle_alpha   90.00
_cell.angle_beta   90.00
_cell.angle_gamma   90.00
#
_symmetry.space_group_name_H-M   'P 1'
#
loop_
_entity.id
_entity.type
_entity.pdbx_description
1 polymer ?
#
loop_
_entity_poly.entity_id
_entity_poly.type
_entity_poly.pdbx_seq_one_letter_code
_entity_poly.pdbx_strand_id
1 'polypeptide(L)' 'TISKLKVHYRTLFMLYVEGHKYEEIASMHKLPLGTVKSRIHVARQILQKQLANDR' A
#
# COMPACT_ATOMS: atom_id res chain seq x y z
N THR A 1 -14.01 4.61 -7.75
CA THR A 1 -14.60 4.83 -6.46
C THR A 1 -13.59 4.70 -5.34
N ILE A 2 -13.91 5.27 -4.21
CA ILE A 2 -12.99 5.31 -3.08
C ILE A 2 -12.69 3.91 -2.55
N SER A 3 -13.67 3.02 -2.58
CA SER A 3 -13.47 1.66 -2.10
C SER A 3 -12.37 0.94 -2.85
N LYS A 4 -12.37 1.05 -4.16
CA LYS A 4 -11.37 0.38 -4.98
C LYS A 4 -9.98 0.89 -4.68
N LEU A 5 -9.85 2.19 -4.49
CA LEU A 5 -8.55 2.77 -4.18
C LEU A 5 -8.01 2.23 -2.86
N LYS A 6 -8.87 2.14 -1.85
CA LYS A 6 -8.45 1.61 -0.56
C LYS A 6 -8.00 0.16 -0.67
N VAL A 7 -8.70 -0.63 -1.49
CA VAL A 7 -8.33 -2.04 -1.67
C VAL A 7 -6.94 -2.15 -2.30
N HIS A 8 -6.66 -1.32 -3.31
CA HIS A 8 -5.35 -1.35 -3.95
C HIS A 8 -4.24 -0.99 -2.99
N TYR A 9 -4.41 0.08 -2.23
CA TYR A 9 -3.41 0.48 -1.26
C TYR A 9 -3.20 -0.61 -0.22
N ARG A 10 -4.28 -1.19 0.26
CA ARG A 10 -4.21 -2.21 1.27
C ARG A 10 -3.49 -3.45 0.78
N THR A 11 -3.79 -3.87 -0.45
CA THR A 11 -3.15 -5.03 -1.03
C THR A 11 -1.64 -4.86 -1.12
N LEU A 12 -1.20 -3.70 -1.62
CA LEU A 12 0.22 -3.42 -1.73
C LEU A 12 0.89 -3.38 -0.36
N PHE A 13 0.23 -2.77 0.60
CA PHE A 13 0.77 -2.68 1.94
C PHE A 13 0.90 -4.07 2.58
N MET A 14 -0.09 -4.92 2.38
CA MET A 14 -0.06 -6.27 2.92
C MET A 14 1.11 -7.06 2.35
N LEU A 15 1.36 -6.93 1.06
CA LEU A 15 2.50 -7.59 0.44
C LEU A 15 3.81 -7.12 1.06
N TYR A 16 3.91 -5.83 1.30
CA TYR A 16 5.09 -5.27 1.91
C TYR A 16 5.31 -5.83 3.31
N VAL A 17 4.26 -5.91 4.10
CA VAL A 17 4.33 -6.42 5.47
C VAL A 17 4.74 -7.90 5.48
N GLU A 18 4.32 -8.66 4.48
CA GLU A 18 4.67 -10.07 4.39
C GLU A 18 6.15 -10.29 4.09
N GLY A 19 6.86 -9.25 3.70
CA GLY A 19 8.29 -9.36 3.45
C GLY A 19 8.69 -9.17 2.00
N HIS A 20 7.74 -8.85 1.13
CA HIS A 20 8.04 -8.60 -0.26
C HIS A 20 8.70 -7.25 -0.43
N LYS A 21 9.67 -7.18 -1.33
CA LYS A 21 10.34 -5.92 -1.62
C LYS A 21 9.51 -5.12 -2.61
N TYR A 22 9.75 -3.81 -2.62
CA TYR A 22 9.06 -2.93 -3.57
C TYR A 22 9.21 -3.43 -4.99
N GLU A 23 10.41 -3.86 -5.34
CA GLU A 23 10.68 -4.34 -6.69
C GLU A 23 9.84 -5.57 -7.01
N GLU A 24 9.69 -6.47 -6.07
CA GLU A 24 8.87 -7.64 -6.26
C GLU A 24 7.40 -7.27 -6.44
N ILE A 25 6.93 -6.36 -5.59
CA ILE A 25 5.54 -5.92 -5.68
C ILE A 25 5.28 -5.23 -7.00
N ALA A 26 6.22 -4.40 -7.42
CA ALA A 26 6.09 -3.71 -8.70
C ALA A 26 5.98 -4.70 -9.86
N SER A 27 6.79 -5.75 -9.82
CA SER A 27 6.78 -6.78 -10.86
C SER A 27 5.47 -7.55 -10.84
N MET A 28 5.00 -7.91 -9.65
CA MET A 28 3.78 -8.69 -9.52
C MET A 28 2.57 -7.92 -10.05
N HIS A 29 2.54 -6.62 -9.82
CA HIS A 29 1.41 -5.79 -10.24
C HIS A 29 1.68 -5.01 -11.51
N LYS A 30 2.84 -5.21 -12.11
CA LYS A 30 3.22 -4.53 -13.35
C LYS A 30 3.11 -3.01 -13.20
N LEU A 31 3.62 -2.51 -12.09
CA LEU A 31 3.62 -1.08 -11.80
C LEU A 31 5.05 -0.55 -11.72
N PRO A 32 5.24 0.74 -12.02
CA PRO A 32 6.56 1.35 -11.80
C PRO A 32 6.94 1.30 -10.33
N LEU A 33 8.22 1.17 -10.07
CA LEU A 33 8.71 1.09 -8.70
C LEU A 33 8.31 2.33 -7.89
N GLY A 34 8.41 3.50 -8.50
CA GLY A 34 8.02 4.73 -7.82
C GLY A 34 6.56 4.75 -7.41
N THR A 35 5.70 4.19 -8.26
CA THR A 35 4.28 4.11 -7.97
C THR A 35 4.03 3.20 -6.76
N VAL A 36 4.72 2.06 -6.72
CA VAL A 36 4.58 1.14 -5.60
C VAL A 36 5.00 1.80 -4.30
N LYS A 37 6.13 2.47 -4.32
CA LYS A 37 6.61 3.17 -3.13
C LYS A 37 5.60 4.21 -2.65
N SER A 38 5.09 5.01 -3.57
CA SER A 38 4.13 6.05 -3.23
C SER A 38 2.86 5.48 -2.64
N ARG A 39 2.35 4.42 -3.27
CA ARG A 39 1.10 3.82 -2.81
C ARG A 39 1.25 3.18 -1.44
N ILE A 40 2.36 2.49 -1.21
CA ILE A 40 2.60 1.88 0.09
C ILE A 40 2.75 2.96 1.15
N HIS A 41 3.43 4.05 0.81
CA HIS A 41 3.59 5.16 1.74
C HIS A 41 2.24 5.76 2.13
N VAL A 42 1.38 5.98 1.14
CA VAL A 42 0.04 6.53 1.39
C VAL A 42 -0.79 5.55 2.22
N ALA A 43 -0.72 4.26 1.89
CA ALA A 43 -1.47 3.26 2.65
C ALA A 43 -1.04 3.26 4.11
N ARG A 44 0.25 3.37 4.35
CA ARG A 44 0.78 3.41 5.71
C ARG A 44 0.24 4.61 6.47
N GLN A 45 0.20 5.76 5.81
CA GLN A 45 -0.33 6.96 6.44
C GLN A 45 -1.81 6.82 6.78
N ILE A 46 -2.58 6.24 5.86
CA ILE A 46 -4.00 6.04 6.08
C ILE A 46 -4.24 5.14 7.30
N LEU A 47 -3.49 4.04 7.37
CA LEU A 47 -3.64 3.11 8.48
C LEU A 47 -3.24 3.75 9.81
N GLN A 48 -2.19 4.56 9.79
CA GLN A 48 -1.78 5.25 11.00
C GLN A 48 -2.84 6.24 11.48
N LYS A 49 -3.46 6.94 10.54
CA LYS A 49 -4.52 7.87 10.89
C LYS A 49 -5.71 7.15 11.49
N GLN A 50 -6.07 6.01 10.91
CA GLN A 50 -7.20 5.26 11.45
C GLN A 50 -6.92 4.78 12.87
N LEU A 51 -5.71 4.32 13.12
CA LEU A 51 -5.33 3.89 14.46
C LEU A 51 -5.37 5.05 15.45
N ALA A 52 -4.93 6.21 15.01
CA ALA A 52 -4.96 7.39 15.87
C ALA A 52 -6.38 7.82 16.17
N ASN A 53 -7.26 7.75 15.17
CA ASN A 53 -8.64 8.14 15.34
C ASN A 53 -9.46 7.13 16.15
N ASP A 54 -8.98 5.92 16.22
CA ASP A 54 -9.69 4.86 16.89
C ASP A 54 -9.63 4.96 18.41
N ARG A 55 -8.95 5.97 18.90
CA ARG A 55 -8.80 6.17 20.34
C ARG A 55 -9.80 7.18 20.94
#